data_27361f76958371902a8be98d6d63da22
#
_entry.id   27361f76958371902a8be98d6d63da22
#
_cell.length_a   1.000
_cell.length_b   1.000
_cell.length_c   1.000
_cell.angle_alpha   90.00
_cell.angle_beta   90.00
_cell.angle_gamma   90.00
#
_symmetry.space_group_name_H-M   'P 1'
#
loop_
_entity.id
_entity.type
_entity.pdbx_description
1 polymer ?
#
loop_
_entity_poly.entity_id
_entity_poly.type
_entity_poly.pdbx_seq_one_letter_code
_entity_poly.pdbx_strand_id
1 'polypeptide(L)'
;MFGLLGLVLETLHGFKVGAYLDVSNDTRRLMWTLAHSHGTLLGVVHLGFAFTLRHLDPDAPSIRSASAALIGASVVLPAGFFLGGIRFYAGDPGVGVALVPIGAVLLIYAAVVVARQLGTTTTK
;
A
#
# COMPACT_ATOMS: atom_id res chain seq x y z
N MET A 1 4.26 7.07 7.21
CA MET A 1 2.89 7.10 7.77
C MET A 1 2.42 5.71 8.19
N PHE A 2 2.25 4.74 7.29
CA PHE A 2 1.74 3.40 7.65
C PHE A 2 2.70 2.53 8.48
N GLY A 3 4.01 2.79 8.48
CA GLY A 3 4.94 2.14 9.42
C GLY A 3 4.67 2.50 10.88
N LEU A 4 4.28 3.76 11.14
CA LEU A 4 3.86 4.20 12.47
C LEU A 4 2.53 3.54 12.90
N LEU A 5 1.66 3.20 11.95
CA LEU A 5 0.44 2.46 12.26
C LEU A 5 0.76 1.11 12.91
N GLY A 6 1.80 0.40 12.44
CA GLY A 6 2.24 -0.86 13.05
C GLY A 6 2.62 -0.69 14.52
N LEU A 7 3.35 0.36 14.86
CA LEU A 7 3.70 0.67 16.26
C LEU A 7 2.45 0.93 17.10
N VAL A 8 1.47 1.66 16.56
CA VAL A 8 0.19 1.88 17.26
C VAL A 8 -0.56 0.57 17.46
N LEU A 9 -0.63 -0.30 16.45
CA LEU A 9 -1.30 -1.60 16.55
C LEU A 9 -0.64 -2.51 17.58
N GLU A 10 0.71 -2.55 17.62
CA GLU A 10 1.46 -3.27 18.66
C GLU A 10 1.18 -2.72 20.05
N THR A 11 1.14 -1.41 20.19
CA THR A 11 0.81 -0.76 21.45
C THR A 11 -0.61 -1.15 21.92
N LEU A 12 -1.61 -1.08 21.02
CA LEU A 12 -2.98 -1.47 21.32
C LEU A 12 -3.08 -2.96 21.70
N HIS A 13 -2.27 -3.82 21.06
CA HIS A 13 -2.17 -5.24 21.40
C HIS A 13 -1.53 -5.45 22.76
N GLY A 14 -0.37 -4.84 23.02
CA GLY A 14 0.38 -4.97 24.27
C GLY A 14 -0.41 -4.49 25.49
N PHE A 15 -1.15 -3.39 25.36
CA PHE A 15 -2.01 -2.86 26.42
C PHE A 15 -3.41 -3.49 26.47
N LYS A 16 -3.67 -4.51 25.66
CA LYS A 16 -4.94 -5.26 25.60
C LYS A 16 -6.18 -4.36 25.46
N VAL A 17 -6.07 -3.34 24.60
CA VAL A 17 -7.18 -2.39 24.37
C VAL A 17 -8.37 -3.11 23.77
N GLY A 18 -9.51 -3.18 24.51
CA GLY A 18 -10.67 -3.97 24.13
C GLY A 18 -11.24 -3.62 22.76
N ALA A 19 -11.27 -2.34 22.37
CA ALA A 19 -11.72 -1.91 21.05
C ALA A 19 -10.91 -2.49 19.87
N TYR A 20 -9.65 -2.91 20.12
CA TYR A 20 -8.79 -3.56 19.13
C TYR A 20 -8.81 -5.08 19.25
N LEU A 21 -8.86 -5.60 20.48
CA LEU A 21 -8.76 -7.04 20.76
C LEU A 21 -10.12 -7.75 20.85
N ASP A 22 -11.22 -7.02 20.79
CA ASP A 22 -12.55 -7.61 20.83
C ASP A 22 -12.71 -8.63 19.67
N VAL A 23 -13.00 -9.87 20.03
CA VAL A 23 -13.19 -10.97 19.05
C VAL A 23 -14.33 -10.67 18.06
N SER A 24 -15.29 -9.83 18.43
CA SER A 24 -16.32 -9.33 17.51
C SER A 24 -15.75 -8.38 16.44
N ASN A 25 -14.51 -7.95 16.57
CA ASN A 25 -13.81 -6.99 15.70
C ASN A 25 -12.67 -7.61 14.89
N ASP A 26 -12.72 -8.92 14.60
CA ASP A 26 -11.67 -9.60 13.81
C ASP A 26 -11.47 -8.94 12.45
N THR A 27 -12.53 -8.53 11.78
CA THR A 27 -12.47 -7.81 10.50
C THR A 27 -11.70 -6.50 10.61
N ARG A 28 -11.93 -5.71 11.67
CA ARG A 28 -11.17 -4.47 11.90
C ARG A 28 -9.69 -4.76 12.07
N ARG A 29 -9.36 -5.72 12.92
CA ARG A 29 -7.97 -6.11 13.19
C ARG A 29 -7.28 -6.58 11.91
N LEU A 30 -7.95 -7.44 11.12
CA LEU A 30 -7.45 -7.89 9.84
C LEU A 30 -7.20 -6.71 8.88
N MET A 31 -8.17 -5.83 8.70
CA MET A 31 -8.06 -4.68 7.80
C MET A 31 -6.92 -3.74 8.19
N TRP A 32 -6.74 -3.45 9.46
CA TRP A 32 -5.67 -2.57 9.93
C TRP A 32 -4.29 -3.22 9.83
N THR A 33 -4.21 -4.53 10.06
CA THR A 33 -2.99 -5.31 9.81
C THR A 33 -2.63 -5.28 8.32
N LEU A 34 -3.60 -5.45 7.43
CA LEU A 34 -3.39 -5.34 5.97
C LEU A 34 -2.95 -3.94 5.56
N ALA A 35 -3.53 -2.89 6.14
CA ALA A 35 -3.12 -1.50 5.89
C ALA A 35 -1.64 -1.29 6.26
N HIS A 36 -1.21 -1.77 7.44
CA HIS A 36 0.18 -1.68 7.86
C HIS A 36 1.11 -2.49 6.95
N SER A 37 0.77 -3.74 6.69
CA SER A 37 1.61 -4.65 5.89
C SER A 37 1.81 -4.14 4.46
N HIS A 38 0.73 -3.73 3.79
CA HIS A 38 0.82 -3.16 2.45
C HIS A 38 1.56 -1.83 2.44
N GLY A 39 1.34 -0.96 3.42
CA GLY A 39 2.07 0.30 3.53
C GLY A 39 3.57 0.11 3.74
N THR A 40 3.97 -0.89 4.51
CA THR A 40 5.39 -1.24 4.73
C THR A 40 5.99 -1.87 3.47
N LEU A 41 5.29 -2.82 2.85
CA LEU A 41 5.73 -3.45 1.60
C LEU A 41 5.93 -2.42 0.49
N LEU A 42 4.99 -1.49 0.31
CA LEU A 42 5.10 -0.42 -0.68
C LEU A 42 6.26 0.53 -0.39
N GLY A 43 6.62 0.73 0.88
CA GLY A 43 7.85 1.42 1.26
C GLY A 43 9.11 0.72 0.72
N VAL A 44 9.18 -0.61 0.84
CA VAL A 44 10.28 -1.41 0.27
C VAL A 44 10.27 -1.34 -1.27
N VAL A 45 9.09 -1.39 -1.90
CA VAL A 45 8.96 -1.22 -3.36
C VAL A 45 9.50 0.15 -3.81
N HIS A 46 9.27 1.22 -3.05
CA HIS A 46 9.85 2.55 -3.34
C HIS A 46 11.36 2.56 -3.29
N LEU A 47 11.97 1.86 -2.32
CA LEU A 47 13.43 1.70 -2.29
C LEU A 47 13.94 0.97 -3.53
N GLY A 48 13.28 -0.13 -3.91
CA GLY A 48 13.58 -0.84 -5.16
C GLY A 48 13.45 0.07 -6.38
N PHE A 49 12.37 0.84 -6.49
CA PHE A 49 12.16 1.80 -7.57
C PHE A 49 13.26 2.87 -7.61
N ALA A 50 13.66 3.42 -6.45
CA ALA A 50 14.75 4.39 -6.38
C ALA A 50 16.08 3.83 -6.89
N PHE A 51 16.36 2.54 -6.67
CA PHE A 51 17.54 1.88 -7.26
C PHE A 51 17.42 1.73 -8.77
N THR A 52 16.23 1.44 -9.30
CA THR A 52 16.04 1.30 -10.76
C THR A 52 16.19 2.63 -11.49
N LEU A 53 15.90 3.77 -10.86
CA LEU A 53 16.09 5.11 -11.44
C LEU A 53 17.54 5.40 -11.81
N ARG A 54 18.53 4.69 -11.25
CA ARG A 54 19.95 4.80 -11.65
C ARG A 54 20.21 4.30 -13.07
N HIS A 55 19.32 3.47 -13.61
CA HIS A 55 19.43 2.85 -14.93
C HIS A 55 18.39 3.41 -15.92
N LEU A 56 17.57 4.36 -15.51
CA LEU A 56 16.48 4.94 -16.27
C LEU A 56 16.65 6.45 -16.33
N ASP A 57 16.06 7.08 -17.35
CA ASP A 57 15.93 8.53 -17.38
C ASP A 57 14.79 8.98 -16.45
N PRO A 58 15.10 9.64 -15.32
CA PRO A 58 14.08 10.03 -14.35
C PRO A 58 13.15 11.13 -14.89
N ASP A 59 13.59 11.89 -15.91
CA ASP A 59 12.80 12.97 -16.52
C ASP A 59 11.89 12.48 -17.64
N ALA A 60 12.03 11.22 -18.08
CA ALA A 60 11.12 10.64 -19.06
C ALA A 60 9.66 10.70 -18.58
N PRO A 61 8.70 11.17 -19.39
CA PRO A 61 7.31 11.30 -19.01
C PRO A 61 6.70 10.00 -18.47
N SER A 62 7.12 8.85 -19.02
CA SER A 62 6.68 7.52 -18.59
C SER A 62 7.16 7.19 -17.17
N ILE A 63 8.41 7.54 -16.83
CA ILE A 63 8.96 7.31 -15.49
C ILE A 63 8.31 8.24 -14.46
N ARG A 64 8.07 9.49 -14.84
CA ARG A 64 7.35 10.44 -13.97
C ARG A 64 5.92 9.97 -13.69
N SER A 65 5.21 9.45 -14.71
CA SER A 65 3.87 8.89 -14.52
C SER A 65 3.89 7.61 -13.65
N ALA A 66 4.88 6.73 -13.82
CA ALA A 66 5.07 5.55 -12.97
C ALA A 66 5.35 5.95 -11.51
N SER A 67 6.19 6.96 -11.29
CA SER A 67 6.46 7.50 -9.95
C SER A 67 5.19 8.03 -9.28
N ALA A 68 4.42 8.85 -10.02
CA ALA A 68 3.16 9.38 -9.50
C ALA A 68 2.15 8.26 -9.17
N ALA A 69 2.04 7.25 -10.04
CA ALA A 69 1.18 6.09 -9.81
C ALA A 69 1.63 5.27 -8.58
N LEU A 70 2.94 5.07 -8.40
CA LEU A 70 3.47 4.34 -7.25
C LEU A 70 3.21 5.10 -5.93
N ILE A 71 3.37 6.43 -5.94
CA ILE A 71 3.02 7.29 -4.80
C ILE A 71 1.51 7.16 -4.51
N GLY A 72 0.67 7.26 -5.54
CA GLY A 72 -0.77 7.08 -5.42
C GLY A 72 -1.15 5.72 -4.83
N ALA A 73 -0.54 4.64 -5.33
CA ALA A 73 -0.75 3.28 -4.82
C ALA A 73 -0.40 3.17 -3.32
N SER A 74 0.70 3.82 -2.91
CA SER A 74 1.19 3.77 -1.52
C SER A 74 0.29 4.50 -0.51
N VAL A 75 -0.58 5.35 -1.00
CA VAL A 75 -1.60 6.02 -0.18
C VAL A 75 -2.94 5.31 -0.29
N VAL A 76 -3.40 5.08 -1.52
CA VAL A 76 -4.76 4.61 -1.80
C VAL A 76 -4.98 3.18 -1.31
N LEU A 77 -4.01 2.28 -1.54
CA LEU A 77 -4.17 0.86 -1.21
C LEU A 77 -4.20 0.64 0.31
N PRO A 78 -3.23 1.12 1.11
CA PRO A 78 -3.30 0.99 2.56
C PRO A 78 -4.47 1.78 3.18
N ALA A 79 -4.80 2.96 2.62
CA ALA A 79 -5.95 3.72 3.09
C ALA A 79 -7.26 2.97 2.86
N GLY A 80 -7.39 2.23 1.76
CA GLY A 80 -8.55 1.39 1.48
C GLY A 80 -8.78 0.34 2.55
N PHE A 81 -7.73 -0.38 2.93
CA PHE A 81 -7.79 -1.32 4.04
C PHE A 81 -8.09 -0.64 5.37
N PHE A 82 -7.40 0.46 5.68
CA PHE A 82 -7.62 1.18 6.93
C PHE A 82 -9.06 1.65 7.08
N LEU A 83 -9.61 2.31 6.06
CA LEU A 83 -10.99 2.80 6.04
C LEU A 83 -12.00 1.64 6.04
N GLY A 84 -11.69 0.52 5.38
CA GLY A 84 -12.49 -0.70 5.43
C GLY A 84 -12.62 -1.29 6.83
N GLY A 85 -11.64 -1.07 7.71
CA GLY A 85 -11.67 -1.50 9.11
C GLY A 85 -12.35 -0.53 10.07
N ILE A 86 -12.65 0.73 9.66
CA ILE A 86 -13.31 1.71 10.53
C ILE A 86 -14.78 1.34 10.76
N ARG A 87 -15.48 1.03 9.67
CA ARG A 87 -16.88 0.59 9.69
C ARG A 87 -16.98 -0.71 8.89
N PHE A 88 -17.51 -1.74 9.52
CA PHE A 88 -17.73 -3.05 8.91
C PHE A 88 -19.18 -3.50 9.25
N TYR A 89 -19.72 -4.37 8.41
CA TYR A 89 -21.09 -4.83 8.51
C TYR A 89 -21.12 -6.36 8.52
N ALA A 90 -21.66 -6.95 9.57
CA ALA A 90 -21.82 -8.40 9.69
C ALA A 90 -20.52 -9.21 9.39
N GLY A 91 -19.36 -8.65 9.72
CA GLY A 91 -18.06 -9.29 9.45
C GLY A 91 -17.41 -8.89 8.13
N ASP A 92 -18.12 -8.21 7.21
CA ASP A 92 -17.57 -7.75 5.95
C ASP A 92 -16.89 -6.38 6.09
N PRO A 93 -15.80 -6.12 5.34
CA PRO A 93 -15.14 -4.83 5.33
C PRO A 93 -16.08 -3.70 4.88
N GLY A 94 -15.87 -2.50 5.45
CA GLY A 94 -16.61 -1.31 5.06
C GLY A 94 -16.26 -0.83 3.64
N VAL A 95 -17.04 0.14 3.14
CA VAL A 95 -16.93 0.68 1.77
C VAL A 95 -15.54 1.20 1.39
N GLY A 96 -14.70 1.52 2.37
CA GLY A 96 -13.31 1.94 2.14
C GLY A 96 -12.49 0.92 1.35
N VAL A 97 -12.82 -0.37 1.45
CA VAL A 97 -12.14 -1.44 0.71
C VAL A 97 -12.23 -1.28 -0.81
N ALA A 98 -13.21 -0.52 -1.32
CA ALA A 98 -13.32 -0.21 -2.75
C ALA A 98 -12.11 0.59 -3.31
N LEU A 99 -11.32 1.23 -2.45
CA LEU A 99 -10.07 1.88 -2.85
C LEU A 99 -8.94 0.88 -3.12
N VAL A 100 -9.01 -0.33 -2.57
CA VAL A 100 -7.95 -1.34 -2.72
C VAL A 100 -7.71 -1.72 -4.19
N PRO A 101 -8.71 -2.07 -5.01
CA PRO A 101 -8.50 -2.35 -6.42
C PRO A 101 -7.95 -1.14 -7.20
N ILE A 102 -8.32 0.08 -6.84
CA ILE A 102 -7.78 1.30 -7.46
C ILE A 102 -6.28 1.40 -7.17
N GLY A 103 -5.86 1.24 -5.91
CA GLY A 103 -4.46 1.22 -5.53
C GLY A 103 -3.67 0.10 -6.20
N ALA A 104 -4.28 -1.09 -6.33
CA ALA A 104 -3.66 -2.22 -7.03
C ALA A 104 -3.44 -1.93 -8.53
N VAL A 105 -4.38 -1.31 -9.21
CA VAL A 105 -4.24 -0.90 -10.62
C VAL A 105 -3.10 0.10 -10.79
N LEU A 106 -2.99 1.09 -9.90
CA LEU A 106 -1.88 2.06 -9.91
C LEU A 106 -0.53 1.38 -9.72
N LEU A 107 -0.45 0.41 -8.81
CA LEU A 107 0.77 -0.35 -8.56
C LEU A 107 1.18 -1.18 -9.79
N ILE A 108 0.23 -1.90 -10.39
CA ILE A 108 0.46 -2.71 -11.60
C ILE A 108 0.91 -1.80 -12.75
N TYR A 109 0.25 -0.67 -12.95
CA TYR A 109 0.66 0.31 -13.96
C TYR A 109 2.11 0.74 -13.77
N ALA A 110 2.50 1.16 -12.57
CA ALA A 110 3.86 1.57 -12.26
C ALA A 110 4.87 0.45 -12.56
N ALA A 111 4.58 -0.78 -12.11
CA ALA A 111 5.44 -1.93 -12.34
C ALA A 111 5.63 -2.26 -13.82
N VAL A 112 4.54 -2.26 -14.62
CA VAL A 112 4.58 -2.53 -16.06
C VAL A 112 5.39 -1.47 -16.80
N VAL A 113 5.20 -0.17 -16.48
CA VAL A 113 5.96 0.91 -17.12
C VAL A 113 7.45 0.77 -16.83
N VAL A 114 7.83 0.54 -15.57
CA VAL A 114 9.24 0.37 -15.18
C VAL A 114 9.85 -0.85 -15.86
N ALA A 115 9.16 -1.98 -15.86
CA ALA A 115 9.65 -3.21 -16.50
C ALA A 115 9.91 -3.02 -18.01
N ARG A 116 9.01 -2.34 -18.71
CA ARG A 116 9.18 -2.02 -20.13
C ARG A 116 10.39 -1.12 -20.39
N GLN A 117 10.59 -0.11 -19.58
CA GLN A 117 11.73 0.82 -19.72
C GLN A 117 13.07 0.10 -19.48
N LEU A 118 13.15 -0.74 -18.46
CA LEU A 118 14.34 -1.55 -18.20
C LEU A 118 14.65 -2.50 -19.37
N GLY A 119 13.63 -3.15 -19.93
CA GLY A 119 13.80 -4.03 -21.09
C GLY A 119 14.36 -3.33 -22.33
N THR A 120 14.01 -2.08 -22.56
CA THR A 120 14.50 -1.28 -23.70
C THR A 120 15.96 -0.79 -23.51
N THR A 121 16.39 -0.61 -22.26
CA THR A 121 17.77 -0.18 -21.94
C THR A 121 18.79 -1.31 -22.06
N THR A 122 18.38 -2.54 -21.83
CA THR A 122 19.26 -3.72 -21.85
C THR A 122 19.60 -4.18 -23.29
N THR A 123 18.86 -3.71 -24.30
CA THR A 123 19.01 -4.13 -25.70
C THR A 123 19.92 -3.19 -26.53
N LYS A 124 20.47 -2.15 -25.91
CA LYS A 124 21.46 -1.23 -26.51
C LYS A 124 22.86 -1.51 -25.98
#